data_3c9c873d608e2537377a066ada2660ab
#
_entry.id   3c9c873d608e2537377a066ada2660ab
#
_cell.length_a   1.000
_cell.length_b   1.000
_cell.length_c   1.000
_cell.angle_alpha   90.00
_cell.angle_beta   90.00
_cell.angle_gamma   90.00
#
_symmetry.space_group_name_H-M   'P 1'
#
loop_
_entity.id
_entity.type
_entity.pdbx_description
1 polymer ?
#
loop_
_entity_poly.entity_id
_entity_poly.type
_entity_poly.pdbx_seq_one_letter_code
_entity_poly.pdbx_strand_id
1 'polypeptide(L)'
;GAPQVVSQNITGQNDLNPAVAALPEGRSVVVWESGPRSSQDIFIRFLDAQGQFQTDIQPVNSFQAGVQSDAAVSALANGNVLVVWASDGQDGSGEGIYGQRFSQTGSKVGTEFRVSQTTNQNQSRPAVAALSARQFAVAWVGESVAGQNSSGAPNLRRNVLARFIGVSDTA
;
A
#
# COMPACT_ATOMS: atom_id res chain seq x y z
N GLY A 1 12.90 0.45 -24.35
CA GLY A 1 11.65 0.85 -25.00
C GLY A 1 11.31 2.29 -24.69
N ALA A 2 10.36 2.88 -25.41
CA ALA A 2 9.86 4.22 -25.09
C ALA A 2 9.06 4.20 -23.78
N PRO A 3 9.03 5.31 -23.00
CA PRO A 3 8.19 5.40 -21.81
C PRO A 3 6.71 5.24 -22.18
N GLN A 4 5.96 4.57 -21.30
CA GLN A 4 4.53 4.34 -21.44
C GLN A 4 3.79 4.96 -20.25
N VAL A 5 2.65 5.61 -20.49
CA VAL A 5 1.80 6.14 -19.44
C VAL A 5 0.93 5.01 -18.88
N VAL A 6 1.19 4.59 -17.64
CA VAL A 6 0.48 3.49 -16.96
C VAL A 6 -0.86 3.95 -16.38
N SER A 7 -0.91 5.19 -15.89
CA SER A 7 -2.06 5.82 -15.22
C SER A 7 -3.05 6.50 -16.18
N GLN A 8 -3.17 6.01 -17.41
CA GLN A 8 -3.98 6.63 -18.46
C GLN A 8 -5.42 6.92 -18.03
N ASN A 9 -5.86 8.18 -18.23
CA ASN A 9 -7.26 8.63 -18.17
C ASN A 9 -7.88 8.95 -16.81
N ILE A 10 -7.14 9.11 -15.74
CA ILE A 10 -7.69 9.84 -14.60
C ILE A 10 -7.50 11.34 -14.89
N THR A 11 -8.42 11.91 -15.68
CA THR A 11 -8.31 13.28 -16.17
C THR A 11 -8.33 14.30 -15.02
N GLY A 12 -7.35 15.21 -15.04
CA GLY A 12 -7.27 16.33 -14.08
C GLY A 12 -6.74 15.97 -12.71
N GLN A 13 -6.24 14.75 -12.51
CA GLN A 13 -5.61 14.30 -11.28
C GLN A 13 -4.07 14.29 -11.40
N ASN A 14 -3.39 14.45 -10.27
CA ASN A 14 -1.96 14.21 -10.19
C ASN A 14 -1.71 12.76 -9.78
N ASP A 15 -0.92 12.05 -10.57
CA ASP A 15 -0.45 10.70 -10.27
C ASP A 15 0.95 10.80 -9.68
N LEU A 16 1.12 10.28 -8.47
CA LEU A 16 2.31 10.48 -7.65
C LEU A 16 2.79 9.15 -7.04
N ASN A 17 4.01 9.15 -6.53
CA ASN A 17 4.59 8.12 -5.67
C ASN A 17 4.39 6.68 -6.22
N PRO A 18 4.86 6.38 -7.46
CA PRO A 18 4.70 5.05 -8.01
C PRO A 18 5.60 4.03 -7.31
N ALA A 19 5.09 2.81 -7.15
CA ALA A 19 5.88 1.65 -6.76
C ALA A 19 5.61 0.50 -7.73
N VAL A 20 6.60 -0.39 -7.91
CA VAL A 20 6.54 -1.50 -8.85
C VAL A 20 7.04 -2.80 -8.20
N ALA A 21 6.42 -3.91 -8.53
CA ALA A 21 6.92 -5.24 -8.19
C ALA A 21 6.96 -6.14 -9.43
N ALA A 22 8.00 -6.97 -9.51
CA ALA A 22 8.10 -8.01 -10.52
C ALA A 22 7.15 -9.17 -10.18
N LEU A 23 6.54 -9.74 -11.20
CA LEU A 23 5.70 -10.93 -11.16
C LEU A 23 6.38 -12.07 -11.93
N PRO A 24 5.96 -13.34 -11.73
CA PRO A 24 6.42 -14.44 -12.54
C PRO A 24 6.22 -14.19 -14.04
N GLU A 25 7.02 -14.88 -14.85
CA GLU A 25 6.94 -14.84 -16.32
C GLU A 25 7.23 -13.45 -16.92
N GLY A 26 8.03 -12.62 -16.23
CA GLY A 26 8.41 -11.28 -16.71
C GLY A 26 7.32 -10.23 -16.62
N ARG A 27 6.17 -10.56 -16.00
CA ARG A 27 5.09 -9.60 -15.73
C ARG A 27 5.46 -8.62 -14.63
N SER A 28 4.68 -7.58 -14.48
CA SER A 28 4.86 -6.59 -13.42
C SER A 28 3.53 -6.02 -12.94
N VAL A 29 3.55 -5.42 -11.77
CA VAL A 29 2.45 -4.67 -11.21
C VAL A 29 2.93 -3.30 -10.76
N VAL A 30 2.17 -2.27 -11.08
CA VAL A 30 2.45 -0.88 -10.69
C VAL A 30 1.32 -0.39 -9.81
N VAL A 31 1.67 0.30 -8.72
CA VAL A 31 0.74 1.03 -7.85
C VAL A 31 1.15 2.49 -7.80
N TRP A 32 0.21 3.38 -7.61
CA TRP A 32 0.46 4.83 -7.48
C TRP A 32 -0.66 5.51 -6.70
N GLU A 33 -0.40 6.73 -6.29
CA GLU A 33 -1.40 7.61 -5.68
C GLU A 33 -2.03 8.50 -6.77
N SER A 34 -3.35 8.69 -6.72
CA SER A 34 -4.06 9.60 -7.63
C SER A 34 -5.19 10.30 -6.89
N GLY A 35 -5.42 11.55 -7.24
CA GLY A 35 -6.48 12.36 -6.66
C GLY A 35 -6.01 13.75 -6.19
N PRO A 36 -6.95 14.57 -5.69
CA PRO A 36 -6.62 15.82 -5.01
C PRO A 36 -5.78 15.53 -3.76
N ARG A 37 -4.84 16.42 -3.42
CA ARG A 37 -3.94 16.25 -2.27
C ARG A 37 -4.62 15.99 -0.92
N SER A 38 -5.89 16.34 -0.79
CA SER A 38 -6.70 16.15 0.43
C SER A 38 -7.52 14.87 0.43
N SER A 39 -7.53 14.11 -0.67
CA SER A 39 -8.34 12.89 -0.84
C SER A 39 -7.74 11.99 -1.93
N GLN A 40 -6.45 11.69 -1.81
CA GLN A 40 -5.77 10.76 -2.71
C GLN A 40 -6.19 9.33 -2.39
N ASP A 41 -6.32 8.51 -3.44
CA ASP A 41 -6.55 7.08 -3.37
C ASP A 41 -5.37 6.32 -4.00
N ILE A 42 -5.25 5.03 -3.68
CA ILE A 42 -4.25 4.13 -4.25
C ILE A 42 -4.85 3.36 -5.42
N PHE A 43 -4.13 3.34 -6.53
CA PHE A 43 -4.49 2.61 -7.74
C PHE A 43 -3.46 1.56 -8.10
N ILE A 44 -3.88 0.56 -8.88
CA ILE A 44 -3.06 -0.57 -9.31
C ILE A 44 -3.35 -0.91 -10.77
N ARG A 45 -2.32 -1.37 -11.49
CA ARG A 45 -2.42 -1.95 -12.83
C ARG A 45 -1.40 -3.05 -13.03
N PHE A 46 -1.80 -4.13 -13.69
CA PHE A 46 -0.95 -5.26 -14.03
C PHE A 46 -0.52 -5.17 -15.51
N LEU A 47 0.73 -5.54 -15.76
CA LEU A 47 1.35 -5.53 -17.09
C LEU A 47 1.93 -6.92 -17.40
N ASP A 48 1.86 -7.32 -18.67
CA ASP A 48 2.51 -8.54 -19.17
C ASP A 48 4.02 -8.35 -19.37
N ALA A 49 4.69 -9.41 -19.85
CA ALA A 49 6.14 -9.41 -20.11
C ALA A 49 6.57 -8.45 -21.23
N GLN A 50 5.65 -8.04 -22.09
CA GLN A 50 5.87 -7.06 -23.15
C GLN A 50 5.52 -5.63 -22.72
N GLY A 51 5.07 -5.45 -21.47
CA GLY A 51 4.64 -4.18 -20.91
C GLY A 51 3.23 -3.77 -21.34
N GLN A 52 2.43 -4.70 -21.94
CA GLN A 52 1.05 -4.40 -22.29
C GLN A 52 0.15 -4.49 -21.05
N PHE A 53 -0.92 -3.69 -21.02
CA PHE A 53 -1.84 -3.68 -19.90
C PHE A 53 -2.68 -4.96 -19.86
N GLN A 54 -2.59 -5.70 -18.75
CA GLN A 54 -3.39 -6.91 -18.50
C GLN A 54 -4.71 -6.62 -17.79
N THR A 55 -4.77 -5.52 -17.06
CA THR A 55 -5.99 -5.09 -16.35
C THR A 55 -6.31 -3.63 -16.68
N ASP A 56 -7.56 -3.25 -16.42
CA ASP A 56 -7.90 -1.84 -16.27
C ASP A 56 -7.27 -1.28 -14.99
N ILE A 57 -7.30 0.03 -14.86
CA ILE A 57 -6.93 0.72 -13.62
C ILE A 57 -7.97 0.39 -12.56
N GLN A 58 -7.51 -0.05 -11.38
CA GLN A 58 -8.39 -0.44 -10.28
C GLN A 58 -8.03 0.32 -9.00
N PRO A 59 -9.01 0.75 -8.18
CA PRO A 59 -8.74 1.26 -6.84
C PRO A 59 -8.29 0.13 -5.93
N VAL A 60 -7.24 0.36 -5.15
CA VAL A 60 -6.72 -0.58 -4.15
C VAL A 60 -7.53 -0.48 -2.87
N ASN A 61 -7.60 0.73 -2.29
CA ASN A 61 -8.32 0.99 -1.06
C ASN A 61 -9.85 0.93 -1.25
N SER A 62 -10.57 0.62 -0.19
CA SER A 62 -12.02 0.67 -0.11
C SER A 62 -12.51 1.83 0.75
N PHE A 63 -11.70 2.28 1.70
CA PHE A 63 -11.95 3.48 2.48
C PHE A 63 -11.47 4.70 1.70
N GLN A 64 -12.40 5.61 1.36
CA GLN A 64 -12.17 6.75 0.48
C GLN A 64 -12.17 8.10 1.21
N ALA A 65 -12.36 8.11 2.52
CA ALA A 65 -12.24 9.33 3.30
C ALA A 65 -10.76 9.59 3.65
N GLY A 66 -10.37 10.87 3.72
CA GLY A 66 -8.99 11.24 4.02
C GLY A 66 -8.00 10.93 2.88
N VAL A 67 -6.73 10.93 3.21
CA VAL A 67 -5.63 10.71 2.27
C VAL A 67 -5.15 9.28 2.38
N GLN A 68 -5.00 8.61 1.23
CA GLN A 68 -4.31 7.33 1.11
C GLN A 68 -2.95 7.60 0.48
N SER A 69 -1.86 7.20 1.14
CA SER A 69 -0.50 7.60 0.73
C SER A 69 0.55 6.53 1.00
N ASP A 70 1.77 6.79 0.53
CA ASP A 70 2.95 5.96 0.77
C ASP A 70 2.76 4.48 0.35
N ALA A 71 2.13 4.23 -0.80
CA ALA A 71 1.86 2.88 -1.26
C ALA A 71 3.13 2.09 -1.55
N ALA A 72 3.21 0.87 -1.03
CA ALA A 72 4.26 -0.10 -1.36
C ALA A 72 3.66 -1.43 -1.82
N VAL A 73 4.34 -2.14 -2.70
CA VAL A 73 3.87 -3.38 -3.31
C VAL A 73 4.96 -4.45 -3.33
N SER A 74 4.57 -5.70 -3.09
CA SER A 74 5.43 -6.87 -3.26
C SER A 74 4.62 -8.07 -3.76
N ALA A 75 5.28 -9.00 -4.44
CA ALA A 75 4.66 -10.20 -4.99
C ALA A 75 5.34 -11.48 -4.49
N LEU A 76 4.53 -12.51 -4.27
CA LEU A 76 5.00 -13.88 -4.01
C LEU A 76 5.41 -14.57 -5.31
N ALA A 77 6.14 -15.67 -5.19
CA ALA A 77 6.58 -16.48 -6.33
C ALA A 77 5.42 -17.05 -7.18
N ASN A 78 4.22 -17.18 -6.61
CA ASN A 78 3.01 -17.60 -7.34
C ASN A 78 2.27 -16.43 -8.01
N GLY A 79 2.81 -15.21 -7.94
CA GLY A 79 2.23 -14.01 -8.54
C GLY A 79 1.14 -13.31 -7.71
N ASN A 80 0.79 -13.83 -6.53
CA ASN A 80 -0.09 -13.10 -5.61
C ASN A 80 0.63 -11.88 -5.03
N VAL A 81 -0.11 -10.77 -4.90
CA VAL A 81 0.42 -9.46 -4.57
C VAL A 81 -0.14 -8.98 -3.23
N LEU A 82 0.68 -8.30 -2.45
CA LEU A 82 0.26 -7.47 -1.33
C LEU A 82 0.63 -6.02 -1.61
N VAL A 83 -0.37 -5.14 -1.55
CA VAL A 83 -0.21 -3.68 -1.51
C VAL A 83 -0.44 -3.23 -0.09
N VAL A 84 0.40 -2.35 0.43
CA VAL A 84 0.25 -1.70 1.74
C VAL A 84 0.38 -0.20 1.58
N TRP A 85 -0.33 0.57 2.41
CA TRP A 85 -0.33 2.04 2.35
C TRP A 85 -0.64 2.65 3.72
N ALA A 86 -0.41 3.95 3.87
CA ALA A 86 -0.89 4.74 5.00
C ALA A 86 -2.27 5.31 4.68
N SER A 87 -3.23 5.16 5.59
CA SER A 87 -4.60 5.64 5.46
C SER A 87 -4.91 6.61 6.59
N ASP A 88 -5.29 7.84 6.24
CA ASP A 88 -5.63 8.89 7.21
C ASP A 88 -7.05 8.72 7.75
N GLY A 89 -7.19 8.69 9.07
CA GLY A 89 -8.46 8.68 9.79
C GLY A 89 -9.23 7.36 9.79
N GLN A 90 -8.80 6.33 9.07
CA GLN A 90 -9.56 5.08 8.92
C GLN A 90 -9.66 4.27 10.23
N ASP A 91 -8.69 4.34 11.11
CA ASP A 91 -8.72 3.67 12.42
C ASP A 91 -9.21 4.58 13.57
N GLY A 92 -9.60 5.82 13.22
CA GLY A 92 -10.12 6.81 14.16
C GLY A 92 -9.05 7.73 14.76
N SER A 93 -7.77 7.62 14.36
CA SER A 93 -6.68 8.42 14.92
C SER A 93 -5.50 8.58 13.97
N GLY A 94 -5.47 9.65 13.16
CA GLY A 94 -4.36 9.94 12.26
C GLY A 94 -4.13 8.84 11.22
N GLU A 95 -2.87 8.57 10.86
CA GLU A 95 -2.53 7.58 9.85
C GLU A 95 -2.37 6.18 10.46
N GLY A 96 -2.98 5.17 9.84
CA GLY A 96 -2.78 3.75 10.12
C GLY A 96 -2.30 2.99 8.88
N ILE A 97 -1.59 1.85 9.06
CA ILE A 97 -1.14 1.03 7.94
C ILE A 97 -2.20 -0.02 7.58
N TYR A 98 -2.60 -0.02 6.32
CA TYR A 98 -3.56 -0.93 5.73
C TYR A 98 -2.96 -1.74 4.59
N GLY A 99 -3.64 -2.83 4.22
CA GLY A 99 -3.21 -3.70 3.13
C GLY A 99 -4.37 -4.35 2.40
N GLN A 100 -4.15 -4.62 1.10
CA GLN A 100 -5.06 -5.37 0.23
C GLN A 100 -4.27 -6.40 -0.56
N ARG A 101 -4.77 -7.63 -0.60
CA ARG A 101 -4.21 -8.70 -1.42
C ARG A 101 -4.86 -8.74 -2.80
N PHE A 102 -4.06 -9.12 -3.79
CA PHE A 102 -4.53 -9.38 -5.15
C PHE A 102 -4.03 -10.75 -5.62
N SER A 103 -4.83 -11.42 -6.44
CA SER A 103 -4.39 -12.60 -7.17
C SER A 103 -3.40 -12.23 -8.28
N GLN A 104 -2.73 -13.21 -8.83
CA GLN A 104 -1.87 -13.04 -10.00
C GLN A 104 -2.61 -12.51 -11.25
N THR A 105 -3.93 -12.59 -11.29
CA THR A 105 -4.78 -12.08 -12.36
C THR A 105 -5.31 -10.67 -12.11
N GLY A 106 -4.97 -10.06 -10.97
CA GLY A 106 -5.38 -8.71 -10.61
C GLY A 106 -6.71 -8.62 -9.85
N SER A 107 -7.34 -9.74 -9.47
CA SER A 107 -8.56 -9.70 -8.66
C SER A 107 -8.23 -9.50 -7.18
N LYS A 108 -9.01 -8.68 -6.46
CA LYS A 108 -8.88 -8.56 -4.99
C LYS A 108 -9.12 -9.91 -4.33
N VAL A 109 -8.28 -10.26 -3.34
CA VAL A 109 -8.39 -11.48 -2.52
C VAL A 109 -8.72 -11.09 -1.09
N GLY A 110 -9.91 -11.45 -0.66
CA GLY A 110 -10.44 -11.01 0.64
C GLY A 110 -10.73 -9.51 0.67
N THR A 111 -10.91 -8.99 1.88
CA THR A 111 -11.15 -7.56 2.13
C THR A 111 -9.85 -6.85 2.51
N GLU A 112 -9.86 -5.54 2.39
CA GLU A 112 -8.88 -4.65 2.99
C GLU A 112 -8.75 -4.92 4.49
N PHE A 113 -7.53 -4.86 5.02
CA PHE A 113 -7.26 -5.17 6.43
C PHE A 113 -6.21 -4.23 7.03
N ARG A 114 -6.32 -4.00 8.33
CA ARG A 114 -5.34 -3.19 9.06
C ARG A 114 -4.07 -4.01 9.35
N VAL A 115 -2.92 -3.46 9.00
CA VAL A 115 -1.59 -4.02 9.25
C VAL A 115 -1.05 -3.57 10.61
N SER A 116 -1.10 -2.26 10.89
CA SER A 116 -0.71 -1.71 12.20
C SER A 116 -1.67 -2.18 13.29
N GLN A 117 -1.14 -2.51 14.47
CA GLN A 117 -1.94 -2.98 15.60
C GLN A 117 -2.37 -1.85 16.53
N THR A 118 -1.55 -0.80 16.62
CA THR A 118 -1.86 0.40 17.40
C THR A 118 -2.67 1.38 16.55
N THR A 119 -3.56 2.12 17.20
CA THR A 119 -4.36 3.18 16.56
C THR A 119 -3.97 4.57 17.07
N ASN A 120 -3.12 4.65 18.10
CA ASN A 120 -2.68 5.93 18.65
C ASN A 120 -1.52 6.47 17.84
N GLN A 121 -1.57 7.77 17.51
CA GLN A 121 -0.55 8.49 16.74
C GLN A 121 -0.43 7.98 15.30
N ASN A 122 0.50 8.54 14.54
CA ASN A 122 0.67 8.21 13.14
C ASN A 122 1.50 6.95 12.93
N GLN A 123 1.06 6.14 11.98
CA GLN A 123 1.82 5.06 11.39
C GLN A 123 1.93 5.31 9.88
N SER A 124 3.16 5.50 9.38
CA SER A 124 3.41 5.96 8.02
C SER A 124 4.57 5.22 7.36
N ARG A 125 4.77 5.48 6.07
CA ARG A 125 5.90 4.98 5.27
C ARG A 125 6.05 3.45 5.34
N PRO A 126 5.02 2.67 4.97
CA PRO A 126 5.14 1.24 4.94
C PRO A 126 6.10 0.78 3.84
N ALA A 127 6.78 -0.32 4.11
CA ALA A 127 7.54 -1.08 3.13
C ALA A 127 7.12 -2.55 3.23
N VAL A 128 7.12 -3.27 2.12
CA VAL A 128 6.70 -4.67 2.07
C VAL A 128 7.70 -5.49 1.26
N ALA A 129 7.98 -6.70 1.73
CA ALA A 129 8.80 -7.69 1.02
C ALA A 129 8.19 -9.08 1.15
N ALA A 130 8.26 -9.87 0.08
CA ALA A 130 7.96 -11.29 0.13
C ALA A 130 9.12 -12.04 0.82
N LEU A 131 8.81 -12.85 1.85
CA LEU A 131 9.79 -13.65 2.57
C LEU A 131 9.82 -15.11 2.11
N SER A 132 8.68 -15.63 1.71
CA SER A 132 8.52 -17.01 1.29
C SER A 132 7.35 -17.13 0.29
N ALA A 133 7.03 -18.35 -0.11
CA ALA A 133 5.85 -18.59 -0.99
C ALA A 133 4.51 -18.16 -0.38
N ARG A 134 4.45 -17.96 0.95
CA ARG A 134 3.19 -17.70 1.67
C ARG A 134 3.29 -16.62 2.76
N GLN A 135 4.34 -15.80 2.73
CA GLN A 135 4.55 -14.82 3.80
C GLN A 135 5.17 -13.54 3.28
N PHE A 136 4.64 -12.42 3.73
CA PHE A 136 5.21 -11.09 3.58
C PHE A 136 5.72 -10.55 4.92
N ALA A 137 6.79 -9.76 4.89
CA ALA A 137 7.13 -8.82 5.94
C ALA A 137 6.67 -7.43 5.55
N VAL A 138 6.03 -6.73 6.49
CA VAL A 138 5.68 -5.33 6.36
C VAL A 138 6.38 -4.57 7.48
N ALA A 139 7.09 -3.50 7.16
CA ALA A 139 7.70 -2.59 8.11
C ALA A 139 7.14 -1.18 7.93
N TRP A 140 7.07 -0.39 8.99
CA TRP A 140 6.56 0.99 8.94
C TRP A 140 7.15 1.83 10.06
N VAL A 141 7.01 3.16 9.95
CA VAL A 141 7.32 4.10 11.02
C VAL A 141 6.09 4.29 11.88
N GLY A 142 6.19 3.98 13.17
CA GLY A 142 5.13 4.24 14.16
C GLY A 142 5.54 5.33 15.13
N GLU A 143 4.63 6.22 15.48
CA GLU A 143 4.82 7.24 16.51
C GLU A 143 4.30 6.74 17.86
N SER A 144 4.95 7.17 18.94
CA SER A 144 4.53 6.93 20.33
C SER A 144 4.82 8.14 21.19
N VAL A 145 4.01 8.34 22.23
CA VAL A 145 4.25 9.42 23.21
C VAL A 145 5.30 8.96 24.20
N ALA A 146 6.41 9.70 24.28
CA ALA A 146 7.52 9.44 25.22
C ALA A 146 7.47 10.31 26.49
N GLY A 147 6.39 11.05 26.69
CA GLY A 147 6.22 12.01 27.80
C GLY A 147 5.72 13.34 27.27
N GLN A 148 5.84 14.38 28.10
CA GLN A 148 5.49 15.75 27.73
C GLN A 148 6.74 16.65 27.78
N ASN A 149 6.78 17.65 26.93
CA ASN A 149 7.81 18.70 26.98
C ASN A 149 7.46 19.74 28.06
N SER A 150 8.31 20.74 28.23
CA SER A 150 8.14 21.81 29.24
C SER A 150 6.86 22.66 29.03
N SER A 151 6.25 22.65 27.86
CA SER A 151 4.98 23.33 27.57
C SER A 151 3.74 22.43 27.72
N GLY A 152 3.92 21.17 28.16
CA GLY A 152 2.84 20.19 28.29
C GLY A 152 2.44 19.47 27.00
N ALA A 153 3.06 19.78 25.86
CA ALA A 153 2.80 19.11 24.60
C ALA A 153 3.46 17.70 24.57
N PRO A 154 2.84 16.71 23.89
CA PRO A 154 3.39 15.38 23.81
C PRO A 154 4.75 15.36 23.12
N ASN A 155 5.70 14.66 23.73
CA ASN A 155 7.01 14.41 23.13
C ASN A 155 6.94 13.11 22.35
N LEU A 156 6.90 13.20 21.00
CA LEU A 156 6.74 12.04 20.12
C LEU A 156 8.10 11.40 19.84
N ARG A 157 8.10 10.06 19.86
CA ARG A 157 9.19 9.21 19.36
C ARG A 157 8.73 8.44 18.15
N ARG A 158 9.64 8.25 17.20
CA ARG A 158 9.43 7.41 16.02
C ARG A 158 10.22 6.12 16.15
N ASN A 159 9.56 5.00 15.88
CA ASN A 159 10.16 3.67 15.88
C ASN A 159 9.87 2.98 14.55
N VAL A 160 10.76 2.11 14.12
CA VAL A 160 10.49 1.19 13.02
C VAL A 160 9.85 -0.06 13.62
N LEU A 161 8.66 -0.40 13.14
CA LEU A 161 7.87 -1.56 13.53
C LEU A 161 7.78 -2.52 12.35
N ALA A 162 7.57 -3.80 12.62
CA ALA A 162 7.38 -4.80 11.58
C ALA A 162 6.34 -5.84 11.98
N ARG A 163 5.65 -6.40 10.98
CA ARG A 163 4.69 -7.49 11.11
C ARG A 163 4.85 -8.48 9.96
N PHE A 164 4.66 -9.76 10.28
CA PHE A 164 4.60 -10.82 9.28
C PHE A 164 3.14 -11.13 8.93
N ILE A 165 2.84 -11.14 7.64
CA ILE A 165 1.51 -11.40 7.10
C ILE A 165 1.55 -12.73 6.38
N GLY A 166 0.91 -13.74 6.94
CA GLY A 166 0.72 -15.04 6.31
C GLY A 166 -0.38 -14.99 5.24
N VAL A 167 -0.22 -15.76 4.18
CA VAL A 167 -1.24 -15.98 3.15
C VAL A 167 -1.70 -17.44 3.27
N SER A 168 -2.93 -17.65 3.75
CA SER A 168 -3.57 -18.97 3.68
C SER A 168 -4.06 -19.24 2.26
N ASP A 169 -3.98 -20.48 1.79
CA ASP A 169 -4.44 -20.89 0.46
C ASP A 169 -5.98 -20.93 0.34
N THR A 170 -6.72 -20.60 1.39
CA THR A 170 -8.17 -20.53 1.36
C THR A 170 -8.61 -19.15 0.88
N ALA A 171 -8.94 -19.10 -0.41
CA ALA A 171 -9.78 -18.07 -0.98
C ALA A 171 -11.24 -18.30 -0.57
#